data_aa8acdd70b48be3452f4e1e111d52984
#
_entry.id   aa8acdd70b48be3452f4e1e111d52984
#
_cell.length_a   1.000
_cell.length_b   1.000
_cell.length_c   1.000
_cell.angle_alpha   90.00
_cell.angle_beta   90.00
_cell.angle_gamma   90.00
#
_symmetry.space_group_name_H-M   'P 1'
#
loop_
_entity.id
_entity.type
_entity.pdbx_description
1 polymer ?
#
loop_
_entity_poly.entity_id
_entity_poly.type
_entity_poly.pdbx_seq_one_letter_code
_entity_poly.pdbx_strand_id
1 'polypeptide(L)'
;QVFEGKTEEYEVTLISGYRENPFVIDGHCDQKADFTLITVKMLSPLPNAELTCEMIAGDKQFEGKMNKHPFEDTYSFEANVRVSEAPVLKINGTEIGLQSVRSEDFIDGEKAYNVAYSKLSDSPIIVNGEYEVYVRLIENPVNSQGGYYWYVAFVDGKDTAAALIDPVTAEVIAQKS
;
A
#
# COMPACT_ATOMS: atom_id res chain seq x y z
N GLN A 1 -0.02 5.54 -4.24
CA GLN A 1 -1.43 5.91 -4.03
C GLN A 1 -2.14 4.82 -3.26
N VAL A 2 -3.14 5.20 -2.47
CA VAL A 2 -4.06 4.27 -1.81
C VAL A 2 -5.48 4.78 -2.05
N PHE A 3 -6.36 3.87 -2.42
CA PHE A 3 -7.78 4.13 -2.63
C PHE A 3 -8.59 3.11 -1.84
N GLU A 4 -9.74 3.53 -1.36
CA GLU A 4 -10.70 2.67 -0.67
C GLU A 4 -12.08 2.76 -1.30
N GLY A 5 -12.80 1.66 -1.23
CA GLY A 5 -14.20 1.58 -1.64
C GLY A 5 -14.96 0.57 -0.81
N LYS A 6 -16.26 0.83 -0.63
CA LYS A 6 -17.12 -0.06 0.13
C LYS A 6 -18.49 -0.17 -0.51
N THR A 7 -19.01 -1.38 -0.53
CA THR A 7 -20.39 -1.70 -0.89
C THR A 7 -21.04 -2.49 0.25
N GLU A 8 -22.26 -2.97 0.06
CA GLU A 8 -22.90 -3.89 1.02
C GLU A 8 -22.19 -5.26 1.11
N GLU A 9 -21.49 -5.67 0.04
CA GLU A 9 -20.87 -7.00 -0.07
C GLU A 9 -19.36 -6.98 0.13
N TYR A 10 -18.70 -5.87 -0.25
CA TYR A 10 -17.24 -5.79 -0.34
C TYR A 10 -16.68 -4.56 0.36
N GLU A 11 -15.54 -4.73 0.98
CA GLU A 11 -14.62 -3.68 1.38
C GLU A 11 -13.34 -3.84 0.57
N VAL A 12 -12.92 -2.78 -0.11
CA VAL A 12 -11.84 -2.83 -1.11
C VAL A 12 -10.78 -1.82 -0.76
N THR A 13 -9.52 -2.26 -0.78
CA THR A 13 -8.35 -1.39 -0.74
C THR A 13 -7.53 -1.60 -2.00
N LEU A 14 -7.17 -0.52 -2.67
CA LEU A 14 -6.28 -0.52 -3.83
C LEU A 14 -5.02 0.26 -3.50
N ILE A 15 -3.87 -0.39 -3.60
CA ILE A 15 -2.55 0.21 -3.41
C ILE A 15 -1.83 0.23 -4.75
N SER A 16 -1.36 1.40 -5.17
CA SER A 16 -0.61 1.54 -6.42
C SER A 16 0.67 2.32 -6.22
N GLY A 17 1.72 1.86 -6.87
CA GLY A 17 3.04 2.44 -6.72
C GLY A 17 4.09 1.80 -7.61
N TYR A 18 5.31 1.82 -7.10
CA TYR A 18 6.51 1.34 -7.74
C TYR A 18 7.30 0.54 -6.72
N ARG A 19 7.59 -0.70 -7.01
CA ARG A 19 8.31 -1.59 -6.10
C ARG A 19 9.19 -2.56 -6.86
N GLU A 20 10.05 -3.25 -6.15
CA GLU A 20 10.81 -4.36 -6.67
C GLU A 20 9.90 -5.46 -7.24
N ASN A 21 10.35 -6.10 -8.33
CA ASN A 21 9.64 -7.20 -8.96
C ASN A 21 10.62 -8.34 -9.35
N PRO A 22 10.51 -9.54 -8.73
CA PRO A 22 9.57 -9.93 -7.69
C PRO A 22 9.77 -9.18 -6.36
N PHE A 23 8.69 -8.96 -5.61
CA PHE A 23 8.77 -8.23 -4.34
C PHE A 23 9.37 -9.13 -3.26
N VAL A 24 10.57 -8.79 -2.79
CA VAL A 24 11.30 -9.48 -1.73
C VAL A 24 11.77 -8.43 -0.71
N ILE A 25 11.79 -8.79 0.56
CA ILE A 25 12.31 -7.93 1.64
C ILE A 25 13.57 -8.58 2.15
N ASP A 26 14.71 -8.24 1.57
CA ASP A 26 16.02 -8.82 1.91
C ASP A 26 17.15 -7.78 2.12
N GLY A 27 16.82 -6.49 2.00
CA GLY A 27 17.77 -5.39 2.16
C GLY A 27 18.45 -4.96 0.86
N HIS A 28 18.14 -5.63 -0.24
CA HIS A 28 18.59 -5.27 -1.58
C HIS A 28 17.40 -4.89 -2.44
N CYS A 29 17.61 -4.06 -3.44
CA CYS A 29 16.57 -3.67 -4.36
C CYS A 29 17.04 -3.85 -5.80
N ASP A 30 16.52 -4.87 -6.44
CA ASP A 30 16.79 -5.20 -7.85
C ASP A 30 15.91 -4.38 -8.81
N GLN A 31 15.40 -5.03 -9.85
CA GLN A 31 14.58 -4.38 -10.86
C GLN A 31 13.23 -3.96 -10.30
N LYS A 32 12.92 -2.67 -10.41
CA LYS A 32 11.63 -2.12 -9.97
C LYS A 32 10.63 -2.07 -11.12
N ALA A 33 9.35 -2.24 -10.79
CA ALA A 33 8.23 -2.13 -11.72
C ALA A 33 7.04 -1.41 -11.09
N ASP A 34 6.21 -0.84 -11.95
CA ASP A 34 4.90 -0.33 -11.56
C ASP A 34 4.01 -1.48 -11.10
N PHE A 35 3.22 -1.25 -10.06
CA PHE A 35 2.23 -2.22 -9.59
C PHE A 35 0.95 -1.55 -9.13
N THR A 36 -0.13 -2.30 -9.19
CA THR A 36 -1.40 -2.02 -8.51
C THR A 36 -1.87 -3.32 -7.87
N LEU A 37 -2.02 -3.31 -6.56
CA LEU A 37 -2.56 -4.42 -5.77
C LEU A 37 -3.95 -4.05 -5.27
N ILE A 38 -4.94 -4.87 -5.61
CA ILE A 38 -6.31 -4.77 -5.17
C ILE A 38 -6.56 -5.85 -4.13
N THR A 39 -7.00 -5.47 -2.95
CA THR A 39 -7.43 -6.38 -1.89
C THR A 39 -8.91 -6.20 -1.64
N VAL A 40 -9.65 -7.29 -1.64
CA VAL A 40 -11.10 -7.33 -1.41
C VAL A 40 -11.39 -8.19 -0.20
N LYS A 41 -12.10 -7.63 0.78
CA LYS A 41 -12.65 -8.36 1.90
C LYS A 41 -14.15 -8.53 1.69
N MET A 42 -14.64 -9.77 1.77
CA MET A 42 -16.07 -10.06 1.75
C MET A 42 -16.69 -9.74 3.11
N LEU A 43 -17.74 -8.92 3.12
CA LEU A 43 -18.49 -8.57 4.34
C LEU A 43 -19.48 -9.67 4.75
N SER A 44 -19.90 -10.51 3.79
CA SER A 44 -20.72 -11.70 4.01
C SER A 44 -20.06 -12.89 3.34
N PRO A 45 -19.10 -13.56 4.01
CA PRO A 45 -18.32 -14.62 3.40
C PRO A 45 -19.18 -15.81 2.99
N LEU A 46 -19.00 -16.29 1.77
CA LEU A 46 -19.61 -17.52 1.26
C LEU A 46 -18.55 -18.62 1.17
N PRO A 47 -18.86 -19.85 1.61
CA PRO A 47 -17.95 -20.98 1.42
C PRO A 47 -17.60 -21.16 -0.07
N ASN A 48 -16.29 -21.28 -0.35
CA ASN A 48 -15.77 -21.48 -1.71
C ASN A 48 -16.13 -20.38 -2.73
N ALA A 49 -16.37 -19.14 -2.27
CA ALA A 49 -16.58 -18.02 -3.17
C ALA A 49 -15.35 -17.83 -4.07
N GLU A 50 -15.61 -17.59 -5.35
CA GLU A 50 -14.60 -17.16 -6.32
C GLU A 50 -14.93 -15.73 -6.72
N LEU A 51 -13.91 -14.85 -6.69
CA LEU A 51 -14.06 -13.48 -7.13
C LEU A 51 -13.29 -13.25 -8.42
N THR A 52 -13.90 -12.44 -9.30
CA THR A 52 -13.25 -11.89 -10.49
C THR A 52 -13.11 -10.39 -10.34
N CYS A 53 -12.00 -9.86 -10.87
CA CYS A 53 -11.70 -8.45 -10.89
C CYS A 53 -11.64 -7.98 -12.34
N GLU A 54 -12.28 -6.85 -12.63
CA GLU A 54 -12.08 -6.05 -13.84
C GLU A 54 -11.62 -4.66 -13.42
N MET A 55 -10.49 -4.19 -13.94
CA MET A 55 -9.97 -2.85 -13.67
C MET A 55 -9.65 -2.15 -14.99
N ILE A 56 -10.14 -0.91 -15.14
CA ILE A 56 -9.79 -0.03 -16.27
C ILE A 56 -9.00 1.15 -15.72
N ALA A 57 -7.75 1.25 -16.15
CA ALA A 57 -6.80 2.29 -15.77
C ALA A 57 -6.32 3.05 -17.01
N GLY A 58 -6.91 4.21 -17.26
CA GLY A 58 -6.71 4.95 -18.50
C GLY A 58 -7.19 4.17 -19.72
N ASP A 59 -6.30 3.86 -20.63
CA ASP A 59 -6.54 3.08 -21.86
C ASP A 59 -6.29 1.56 -21.67
N LYS A 60 -5.90 1.13 -20.48
CA LYS A 60 -5.58 -0.27 -20.19
C LYS A 60 -6.69 -0.94 -19.40
N GLN A 61 -6.99 -2.17 -19.79
CA GLN A 61 -7.92 -3.05 -19.07
C GLN A 61 -7.18 -4.28 -18.54
N PHE A 62 -7.49 -4.62 -17.30
CA PHE A 62 -6.97 -5.79 -16.60
C PHE A 62 -8.16 -6.58 -16.05
N GLU A 63 -8.15 -7.89 -16.26
CA GLU A 63 -9.20 -8.77 -15.77
C GLU A 63 -8.64 -10.12 -15.36
N GLY A 64 -9.29 -10.77 -14.41
CA GLY A 64 -8.92 -12.11 -14.01
C GLY A 64 -9.57 -12.56 -12.70
N LYS A 65 -9.30 -13.82 -12.37
CA LYS A 65 -9.70 -14.42 -11.11
C LYS A 65 -8.80 -13.88 -9.99
N MET A 66 -9.41 -13.54 -8.86
CA MET A 66 -8.68 -13.11 -7.67
C MET A 66 -8.11 -14.31 -6.90
N ASN A 67 -6.96 -14.11 -6.28
CA ASN A 67 -6.34 -15.10 -5.40
C ASN A 67 -6.94 -14.98 -4.00
N LYS A 68 -7.53 -16.07 -3.50
CA LYS A 68 -8.05 -16.13 -2.13
C LYS A 68 -6.93 -16.28 -1.11
N HIS A 69 -6.96 -15.50 -0.04
CA HIS A 69 -6.09 -15.70 1.10
C HIS A 69 -6.40 -17.04 1.78
N PRO A 70 -5.39 -17.85 2.17
CA PRO A 70 -5.64 -19.20 2.68
C PRO A 70 -6.36 -19.27 4.03
N PHE A 71 -6.31 -18.20 4.83
CA PHE A 71 -6.83 -18.17 6.21
C PHE A 71 -7.83 -17.06 6.47
N GLU A 72 -8.04 -16.15 5.52
CA GLU A 72 -8.91 -14.99 5.67
C GLU A 72 -9.93 -14.92 4.53
N ASP A 73 -11.03 -14.21 4.77
CA ASP A 73 -12.04 -13.94 3.72
C ASP A 73 -11.64 -12.73 2.86
N THR A 74 -10.37 -12.68 2.50
CA THR A 74 -9.76 -11.68 1.64
C THR A 74 -9.27 -12.28 0.34
N TYR A 75 -9.31 -11.47 -0.70
CA TYR A 75 -8.91 -11.83 -2.05
C TYR A 75 -8.00 -10.75 -2.60
N SER A 76 -7.04 -11.12 -3.45
CA SER A 76 -6.12 -10.17 -4.07
C SER A 76 -6.05 -10.35 -5.58
N PHE A 77 -5.83 -9.23 -6.27
CA PHE A 77 -5.53 -9.17 -7.70
C PHE A 77 -4.41 -8.16 -7.91
N GLU A 78 -3.44 -8.50 -8.75
CA GLU A 78 -2.30 -7.62 -9.04
C GLU A 78 -2.21 -7.34 -10.53
N ALA A 79 -1.92 -6.08 -10.88
CA ALA A 79 -1.69 -5.63 -12.24
C ALA A 79 -0.38 -4.83 -12.33
N ASN A 80 0.36 -5.02 -13.42
CA ASN A 80 1.62 -4.32 -13.69
C ASN A 80 1.34 -2.93 -14.28
N VAL A 81 0.74 -2.07 -13.48
CA VAL A 81 0.41 -0.69 -13.84
C VAL A 81 0.42 0.19 -12.61
N ARG A 82 0.79 1.43 -12.75
CA ARG A 82 0.64 2.45 -11.70
C ARG A 82 -0.51 3.38 -12.05
N VAL A 83 -1.39 3.61 -11.08
CA VAL A 83 -2.50 4.56 -11.21
C VAL A 83 -2.28 5.77 -10.30
N SER A 84 -2.57 6.97 -10.83
CA SER A 84 -2.54 8.24 -10.09
C SER A 84 -3.93 8.68 -9.63
N GLU A 85 -4.95 8.21 -10.32
CA GLU A 85 -6.37 8.48 -10.06
C GLU A 85 -7.11 7.16 -9.86
N ALA A 86 -8.28 7.22 -9.23
CA ALA A 86 -9.11 6.05 -9.00
C ALA A 86 -9.52 5.40 -10.35
N PRO A 87 -9.13 4.14 -10.60
CA PRO A 87 -9.58 3.44 -11.80
C PRO A 87 -11.04 3.02 -11.68
N VAL A 88 -11.66 2.66 -12.80
CA VAL A 88 -12.93 1.95 -12.78
C VAL A 88 -12.65 0.51 -12.35
N LEU A 89 -13.29 0.08 -11.26
CA LEU A 89 -13.10 -1.24 -10.69
C LEU A 89 -14.45 -1.96 -10.58
N LYS A 90 -14.47 -3.24 -11.00
CA LYS A 90 -15.62 -4.12 -10.80
C LYS A 90 -15.18 -5.43 -10.15
N ILE A 91 -15.95 -5.89 -9.18
CA ILE A 91 -15.79 -7.19 -8.53
C ILE A 91 -17.04 -8.02 -8.83
N ASN A 92 -16.87 -9.16 -9.49
CA ASN A 92 -18.00 -9.98 -9.99
C ASN A 92 -19.06 -9.16 -10.78
N GLY A 93 -18.61 -8.15 -11.57
CA GLY A 93 -19.48 -7.27 -12.33
C GLY A 93 -20.08 -6.10 -11.52
N THR A 94 -19.97 -6.09 -10.20
CA THR A 94 -20.41 -4.97 -9.35
C THR A 94 -19.34 -3.86 -9.35
N GLU A 95 -19.72 -2.67 -9.79
CA GLU A 95 -18.82 -1.51 -9.79
C GLU A 95 -18.56 -1.00 -8.37
N ILE A 96 -17.31 -0.74 -8.06
CA ILE A 96 -16.83 -0.26 -6.76
C ILE A 96 -16.41 1.20 -6.91
N GLY A 97 -17.09 2.10 -6.21
CA GLY A 97 -16.70 3.51 -6.12
C GLY A 97 -15.46 3.66 -5.24
N LEU A 98 -14.32 3.94 -5.85
CA LEU A 98 -13.06 4.13 -5.15
C LEU A 98 -12.83 5.62 -4.83
N GLN A 99 -12.33 5.90 -3.64
CA GLN A 99 -11.93 7.23 -3.19
C GLN A 99 -10.48 7.22 -2.73
N SER A 100 -9.72 8.27 -3.07
CA SER A 100 -8.37 8.43 -2.55
C SER A 100 -8.41 8.66 -1.04
N VAL A 101 -7.53 7.96 -0.30
CA VAL A 101 -7.34 8.20 1.13
C VAL A 101 -6.50 9.45 1.41
N ARG A 102 -5.82 9.99 0.40
CA ARG A 102 -5.05 11.22 0.52
C ARG A 102 -5.96 12.43 0.41
N SER A 103 -5.84 13.33 1.36
CA SER A 103 -6.34 14.71 1.25
C SER A 103 -5.29 15.63 0.62
N GLU A 104 -5.71 16.84 0.24
CA GLU A 104 -4.83 17.85 -0.36
C GLU A 104 -3.71 18.34 0.59
N ASP A 105 -3.94 18.23 1.89
CA ASP A 105 -3.00 18.68 2.95
C ASP A 105 -1.91 17.60 3.22
N PHE A 106 -2.02 16.40 2.66
CA PHE A 106 -1.01 15.36 2.91
C PHE A 106 0.31 15.72 2.24
N ILE A 107 1.37 15.66 3.02
CA ILE A 107 2.72 15.67 2.46
C ILE A 107 2.87 14.49 1.49
N ASP A 108 3.75 14.62 0.53
CA ASP A 108 4.07 13.52 -0.38
C ASP A 108 5.06 12.51 0.25
N GLY A 109 5.28 11.40 -0.43
CA GLY A 109 6.18 10.34 0.04
C GLY A 109 7.64 10.77 0.06
N GLU A 110 8.07 11.70 -0.81
CA GLU A 110 9.43 12.23 -0.81
C GLU A 110 9.70 13.07 0.45
N LYS A 111 8.77 13.94 0.81
CA LYS A 111 8.87 14.70 2.05
C LYS A 111 8.84 13.79 3.28
N ALA A 112 7.97 12.77 3.29
CA ALA A 112 7.94 11.78 4.36
C ALA A 112 9.28 11.03 4.49
N TYR A 113 9.87 10.61 3.37
CA TYR A 113 11.21 10.01 3.33
C TYR A 113 12.25 10.94 3.94
N ASN A 114 12.30 12.21 3.52
CA ASN A 114 13.29 13.17 4.01
C ASN A 114 13.17 13.43 5.52
N VAL A 115 11.95 13.46 6.05
CA VAL A 115 11.69 13.56 7.51
C VAL A 115 12.22 12.34 8.24
N ALA A 116 11.90 11.13 7.77
CA ALA A 116 12.37 9.88 8.36
C ALA A 116 13.89 9.77 8.31
N TYR A 117 14.50 10.03 7.16
CA TYR A 117 15.94 9.97 6.96
C TYR A 117 16.68 10.91 7.92
N SER A 118 16.22 12.15 8.04
CA SER A 118 16.80 13.13 8.98
C SER A 118 16.67 12.67 10.44
N LYS A 119 15.53 12.08 10.79
CA LYS A 119 15.24 11.65 12.16
C LYS A 119 16.02 10.40 12.58
N LEU A 120 16.32 9.53 11.63
CA LEU A 120 16.98 8.24 11.85
C LEU A 120 18.45 8.24 11.40
N SER A 121 19.02 9.41 11.09
CA SER A 121 20.38 9.56 10.52
C SER A 121 21.49 8.88 11.32
N ASP A 122 21.31 8.75 12.63
CA ASP A 122 22.28 8.11 13.53
C ASP A 122 22.07 6.59 13.66
N SER A 123 21.05 6.03 12.98
CA SER A 123 20.82 4.58 12.95
C SER A 123 21.98 3.87 12.24
N PRO A 124 22.48 2.74 12.79
CA PRO A 124 23.52 1.94 12.15
C PRO A 124 23.22 1.57 10.71
N ILE A 125 21.95 1.27 10.40
CA ILE A 125 21.48 0.92 9.05
C ILE A 125 21.73 2.07 8.07
N ILE A 126 21.38 3.30 8.46
CA ILE A 126 21.55 4.47 7.60
C ILE A 126 23.03 4.84 7.48
N VAL A 127 23.78 4.75 8.59
CA VAL A 127 25.23 5.05 8.62
C VAL A 127 26.01 4.09 7.73
N ASN A 128 25.65 2.81 7.69
CA ASN A 128 26.29 1.81 6.83
C ASN A 128 26.00 2.04 5.33
N GLY A 129 24.85 2.65 4.99
CA GLY A 129 24.52 3.06 3.63
C GLY A 129 24.05 1.94 2.70
N GLU A 130 23.93 0.71 3.19
CA GLU A 130 23.42 -0.43 2.45
C GLU A 130 22.03 -0.80 3.02
N TYR A 131 20.98 -0.39 2.35
CA TYR A 131 19.60 -0.64 2.79
C TYR A 131 18.60 -0.48 1.65
N GLU A 132 17.50 -1.15 1.79
CA GLU A 132 16.30 -0.97 0.98
C GLU A 132 15.34 0.02 1.67
N VAL A 133 14.61 0.81 0.89
CA VAL A 133 13.69 1.82 1.44
C VAL A 133 12.25 1.51 1.07
N TYR A 134 11.40 1.53 2.09
CA TYR A 134 9.94 1.44 1.95
C TYR A 134 9.29 2.75 2.36
N VAL A 135 8.50 3.35 1.47
CA VAL A 135 7.68 4.53 1.76
C VAL A 135 6.23 4.15 1.44
N ARG A 136 5.41 4.03 2.47
CA ARG A 136 4.03 3.56 2.35
C ARG A 136 3.08 4.44 3.14
N LEU A 137 1.91 4.70 2.58
CA LEU A 137 0.79 5.23 3.32
C LEU A 137 0.01 4.03 3.89
N ILE A 138 -0.06 3.92 5.21
CA ILE A 138 -0.69 2.80 5.90
C ILE A 138 -1.81 3.33 6.81
N GLU A 139 -2.83 2.50 7.03
CA GLU A 139 -3.83 2.78 8.04
C GLU A 139 -3.17 2.89 9.43
N ASN A 140 -3.75 3.71 10.30
CA ASN A 140 -3.22 3.97 11.63
C ASN A 140 -3.04 2.67 12.44
N PRO A 141 -1.79 2.24 12.72
CA PRO A 141 -1.56 1.00 13.46
C PRO A 141 -1.70 1.16 14.98
N VAL A 142 -1.89 2.39 15.48
CA VAL A 142 -1.83 2.70 16.91
C VAL A 142 -3.23 2.76 17.54
N ASN A 143 -4.22 3.20 16.80
CA ASN A 143 -5.58 3.25 17.28
C ASN A 143 -6.61 2.95 16.20
N SER A 144 -7.76 2.44 16.61
CA SER A 144 -8.88 2.07 15.74
C SER A 144 -9.76 3.25 15.29
N GLN A 145 -9.35 4.49 15.52
CA GLN A 145 -10.12 5.68 15.14
C GLN A 145 -9.97 6.06 13.66
N GLY A 146 -9.25 5.22 12.91
CA GLY A 146 -8.99 5.46 11.48
C GLY A 146 -7.90 6.49 11.24
N GLY A 147 -7.74 6.84 9.97
CA GLY A 147 -6.68 7.74 9.50
C GLY A 147 -5.49 6.99 8.94
N TYR A 148 -4.65 7.72 8.23
CA TYR A 148 -3.47 7.19 7.56
C TYR A 148 -2.22 7.87 8.07
N TYR A 149 -1.09 7.14 8.01
CA TYR A 149 0.24 7.65 8.32
C TYR A 149 1.23 7.23 7.25
N TRP A 150 2.26 8.04 7.03
CA TRP A 150 3.41 7.60 6.28
C TRP A 150 4.27 6.69 7.14
N TYR A 151 4.45 5.46 6.68
CA TYR A 151 5.42 4.53 7.21
C TYR A 151 6.63 4.54 6.29
N VAL A 152 7.79 4.93 6.84
CA VAL A 152 9.07 4.92 6.14
C VAL A 152 9.99 3.98 6.88
N ALA A 153 10.53 2.98 6.17
CA ALA A 153 11.44 2.01 6.73
C ALA A 153 12.70 1.87 5.87
N PHE A 154 13.81 1.72 6.54
CA PHE A 154 15.12 1.38 5.99
C PHE A 154 15.45 -0.03 6.47
N VAL A 155 15.66 -0.96 5.55
CA VAL A 155 15.81 -2.39 5.83
C VAL A 155 17.17 -2.86 5.33
N ASP A 156 17.94 -3.49 6.23
CA ASP A 156 19.19 -4.17 5.93
C ASP A 156 19.05 -5.63 6.39
N GLY A 157 18.68 -6.51 5.48
CA GLY A 157 18.43 -7.91 5.78
C GLY A 157 17.37 -8.11 6.87
N LYS A 158 17.79 -8.38 8.10
CA LYS A 158 16.89 -8.63 9.24
C LYS A 158 16.62 -7.39 10.10
N ASP A 159 17.45 -6.36 9.94
CA ASP A 159 17.39 -5.16 10.75
C ASP A 159 16.54 -4.09 10.05
N THR A 160 15.83 -3.31 10.84
CA THR A 160 14.91 -2.28 10.33
C THR A 160 14.96 -1.05 11.22
N ALA A 161 15.26 0.10 10.61
CA ALA A 161 15.00 1.41 11.19
C ALA A 161 13.76 2.00 10.50
N ALA A 162 12.78 2.47 11.29
CA ALA A 162 11.52 2.95 10.72
C ALA A 162 10.95 4.16 11.48
N ALA A 163 10.17 4.96 10.77
CA ALA A 163 9.41 6.07 11.34
C ALA A 163 7.96 6.04 10.85
N LEU A 164 7.04 6.39 11.75
CA LEU A 164 5.65 6.67 11.48
C LEU A 164 5.44 8.18 11.51
N ILE A 165 4.93 8.76 10.44
CA ILE A 165 4.89 10.20 10.24
C ILE A 165 3.45 10.64 9.97
N ASP A 166 3.00 11.66 10.69
CA ASP A 166 1.72 12.30 10.44
C ASP A 166 1.71 12.93 9.04
N PRO A 167 0.73 12.59 8.19
CA PRO A 167 0.75 13.02 6.79
C PRO A 167 0.41 14.49 6.59
N VAL A 168 -0.14 15.18 7.60
CA VAL A 168 -0.51 16.60 7.52
C VAL A 168 0.58 17.46 8.15
N THR A 169 0.99 17.12 9.38
CA THR A 169 1.95 17.94 10.14
C THR A 169 3.41 17.63 9.84
N ALA A 170 3.68 16.47 9.25
CA ALA A 170 5.03 15.91 9.06
C ALA A 170 5.74 15.57 10.40
N GLU A 171 5.03 15.46 11.50
CA GLU A 171 5.59 15.06 12.77
C GLU A 171 5.86 13.56 12.83
N VAL A 172 6.98 13.17 13.42
CA VAL A 172 7.29 11.76 13.70
C VAL A 172 6.53 11.32 14.94
N ILE A 173 5.55 10.44 14.76
CA ILE A 173 4.65 9.95 15.82
C ILE A 173 5.28 8.78 16.57
N ALA A 174 6.01 7.92 15.85
CA ALA A 174 6.73 6.80 16.41
C ALA A 174 7.95 6.47 15.57
N GLN A 175 8.97 5.90 16.21
CA GLN A 175 10.18 5.44 15.52
C GLN A 175 10.74 4.18 16.14
N LYS A 176 11.47 3.42 15.32
CA LYS A 176 12.33 2.29 15.69
C LYS A 176 13.68 2.50 15.02
N SER A 177 14.76 2.33 15.77
CA SER A 177 16.15 2.37 15.30
C SER A 177 16.91 1.13 15.76
#